data_d3d8098dd067384a1c1078dfc5db90f7
#
_entry.id   d3d8098dd067384a1c1078dfc5db90f7
#
_cell.length_a   1.000
_cell.length_b   1.000
_cell.length_c   1.000
_cell.angle_alpha   90.00
_cell.angle_beta   90.00
_cell.angle_gamma   90.00
#
_symmetry.space_group_name_H-M   'P 1'
#
loop_
_entity.id
_entity.type
_entity.pdbx_description
1 polymer ?
#
loop_
_entity_poly.entity_id
_entity_poly.type
_entity_poly.pdbx_seq_one_letter_code
_entity_poly.pdbx_strand_id
1 'polypeptide(L)'
;NTVKRVLGNETQDHKVLVIDDDKDVRELLSRLLKDAGYRPIDARDGKEGLERTKDEPSLIILDLEMPRMDGFEFLDNYIKDVPEGKRAPVLVFSGKDLTEVQEDLLKERVVGLVKKDDVSMENLSKMIQGIVTN
;
A
#
# COMPACT_ATOMS: atom_id res chain seq x y z
N ASN A 1 -6.71 -7.04 29.74
CA ASN A 1 -7.00 -7.73 28.52
C ASN A 1 -8.04 -7.04 27.65
N THR A 2 -9.01 -6.42 28.27
CA THR A 2 -10.00 -5.63 27.53
C THR A 2 -9.30 -4.54 26.71
N VAL A 3 -8.32 -3.88 27.31
CA VAL A 3 -7.55 -2.83 26.64
C VAL A 3 -6.81 -3.42 25.45
N LYS A 4 -6.17 -4.57 25.63
CA LYS A 4 -5.47 -5.22 24.53
C LYS A 4 -6.44 -5.62 23.42
N ARG A 5 -7.61 -6.07 23.78
CA ARG A 5 -8.61 -6.45 22.78
C ARG A 5 -9.08 -5.27 21.97
N VAL A 6 -9.28 -4.13 22.62
CA VAL A 6 -9.70 -2.91 21.93
C VAL A 6 -8.61 -2.48 20.95
N LEU A 7 -7.35 -2.45 21.41
CA LEU A 7 -6.24 -2.10 20.54
C LEU A 7 -6.10 -3.07 19.39
N GLY A 8 -6.28 -4.37 19.66
CA GLY A 8 -6.23 -5.39 18.64
C GLY A 8 -7.33 -5.19 17.60
N ASN A 9 -8.53 -4.85 18.06
CA ASN A 9 -9.65 -4.62 17.16
C ASN A 9 -9.40 -3.40 16.28
N GLU A 10 -8.86 -2.33 16.83
CA GLU A 10 -8.52 -1.15 16.05
C GLU A 10 -7.52 -1.49 14.95
N THR A 11 -6.49 -2.26 15.27
CA THR A 11 -5.49 -2.68 14.31
C THR A 11 -6.11 -3.58 13.24
N GLN A 12 -6.95 -4.54 13.67
CA GLN A 12 -7.61 -5.48 12.76
C GLN A 12 -8.59 -4.81 11.82
N ASP A 13 -9.17 -3.67 12.24
CA ASP A 13 -10.08 -2.93 11.39
C ASP A 13 -9.35 -2.16 10.28
N HIS A 14 -8.04 -2.02 10.39
CA HIS A 14 -7.28 -1.37 9.34
C HIS A 14 -7.01 -2.34 8.20
N LYS A 15 -7.61 -2.03 7.06
CA LYS A 15 -7.41 -2.78 5.83
C LYS A 15 -6.23 -2.17 5.09
N VAL A 16 -5.34 -3.01 4.60
CA VAL A 16 -4.20 -2.56 3.80
C VAL A 16 -4.29 -3.23 2.43
N LEU A 17 -4.42 -2.42 1.40
CA LEU A 17 -4.51 -2.91 0.03
C LEU A 17 -3.11 -3.05 -0.55
N VAL A 18 -2.78 -4.24 -1.02
CA VAL A 18 -1.50 -4.55 -1.65
C VAL A 18 -1.74 -4.76 -3.14
N ILE A 19 -1.15 -3.89 -3.96
CA ILE A 19 -1.27 -3.96 -5.42
C ILE A 19 0.09 -4.32 -6.00
N ASP A 20 0.23 -5.55 -6.46
CA ASP A 20 1.49 -6.07 -7.00
C ASP A 20 1.16 -7.28 -7.86
N ASP A 21 1.76 -7.37 -9.05
CA ASP A 21 1.51 -8.48 -9.96
C ASP A 21 2.24 -9.76 -9.54
N ASP A 22 3.22 -9.66 -8.66
CA ASP A 22 3.98 -10.81 -8.16
C ASP A 22 3.23 -11.45 -7.00
N LYS A 23 2.77 -12.68 -7.24
CA LYS A 23 2.03 -13.44 -6.23
C LYS A 23 2.84 -13.66 -4.96
N ASP A 24 4.15 -13.92 -5.10
CA ASP A 24 5.00 -14.17 -3.94
C ASP A 24 5.14 -12.93 -3.07
N VAL A 25 5.23 -11.76 -3.70
CA VAL A 25 5.27 -10.49 -2.97
C VAL A 25 3.95 -10.27 -2.24
N ARG A 26 2.82 -10.49 -2.92
CA ARG A 26 1.52 -10.34 -2.28
C ARG A 26 1.37 -11.26 -1.06
N GLU A 27 1.80 -12.51 -1.18
CA GLU A 27 1.72 -13.47 -0.06
C GLU A 27 2.62 -13.05 1.09
N LEU A 28 3.83 -12.60 0.79
CA LEU A 28 4.78 -12.14 1.80
C LEU A 28 4.23 -10.94 2.57
N LEU A 29 3.73 -9.95 1.83
CA LEU A 29 3.17 -8.75 2.45
C LEU A 29 1.90 -9.07 3.23
N SER A 30 1.05 -9.95 2.70
CA SER A 30 -0.16 -10.36 3.41
C SER A 30 0.16 -11.00 4.75
N ARG A 31 1.18 -11.86 4.79
CA ARG A 31 1.61 -12.49 6.03
C ARG A 31 2.16 -11.46 7.01
N LEU A 32 2.99 -10.54 6.53
CA LEU A 32 3.55 -9.47 7.35
C LEU A 32 2.43 -8.62 7.95
N LEU A 33 1.44 -8.29 7.16
CA LEU A 33 0.33 -7.46 7.60
C LEU A 33 -0.54 -8.17 8.62
N LYS A 34 -0.84 -9.44 8.40
CA LYS A 34 -1.61 -10.24 9.37
C LYS A 34 -0.87 -10.36 10.69
N ASP A 35 0.43 -10.59 10.64
CA ASP A 35 1.25 -10.70 11.85
C ASP A 35 1.26 -9.38 12.63
N ALA A 36 1.12 -8.25 11.95
CA ALA A 36 1.05 -6.95 12.59
C ALA A 36 -0.36 -6.57 13.03
N GLY A 37 -1.34 -7.42 12.77
CA GLY A 37 -2.72 -7.20 13.19
C GLY A 37 -3.61 -6.49 12.18
N TYR A 38 -3.15 -6.33 10.94
CA TYR A 38 -3.92 -5.68 9.89
C TYR A 38 -4.65 -6.70 9.03
N ARG A 39 -5.63 -6.22 8.26
CA ARG A 39 -6.37 -7.06 7.31
C ARG A 39 -5.87 -6.77 5.90
N PRO A 40 -5.11 -7.68 5.28
CA PRO A 40 -4.64 -7.46 3.92
C PRO A 40 -5.74 -7.71 2.90
N ILE A 41 -5.77 -6.87 1.88
CA ILE A 41 -6.57 -7.03 0.67
C ILE A 41 -5.57 -6.96 -0.46
N ASP A 42 -5.63 -7.88 -1.41
CA ASP A 42 -4.65 -7.86 -2.48
C ASP A 42 -5.29 -7.67 -3.85
N ALA A 43 -4.48 -7.13 -4.75
CA ALA A 43 -4.84 -6.92 -6.15
C ALA A 43 -3.61 -7.22 -6.99
N ARG A 44 -3.82 -7.86 -8.13
CA ARG A 44 -2.71 -8.32 -8.98
C ARG A 44 -2.32 -7.33 -10.07
N ASP A 45 -3.09 -6.26 -10.24
CA ASP A 45 -2.78 -5.19 -11.19
C ASP A 45 -3.52 -3.92 -10.81
N GLY A 46 -3.24 -2.85 -11.54
CA GLY A 46 -3.84 -1.56 -11.24
C GLY A 46 -5.35 -1.51 -11.40
N LYS A 47 -5.86 -2.27 -12.36
CA LYS A 47 -7.30 -2.31 -12.60
C LYS A 47 -8.05 -2.95 -11.42
N GLU A 48 -7.57 -4.10 -10.97
CA GLU A 48 -8.13 -4.76 -9.79
C GLU A 48 -7.94 -3.87 -8.55
N GLY A 49 -6.78 -3.19 -8.48
CA GLY A 49 -6.50 -2.26 -7.39
C GLY A 49 -7.55 -1.17 -7.28
N LEU A 50 -7.94 -0.58 -8.41
CA LEU A 50 -8.97 0.46 -8.41
C LEU A 50 -10.30 -0.07 -7.88
N GLU A 51 -10.67 -1.29 -8.25
CA GLU A 51 -11.89 -1.90 -7.72
C GLU A 51 -11.80 -2.12 -6.23
N ARG A 52 -10.64 -2.55 -5.74
CA ARG A 52 -10.45 -2.81 -4.32
C ARG A 52 -10.41 -1.54 -3.45
N THR A 53 -10.15 -0.38 -4.05
CA THR A 53 -10.19 0.88 -3.29
C THR A 53 -11.59 1.18 -2.75
N LYS A 54 -12.62 0.55 -3.32
CA LYS A 54 -13.99 0.68 -2.82
C LYS A 54 -14.17 0.08 -1.45
N ASP A 55 -13.27 -0.81 -1.04
CA ASP A 55 -13.27 -1.38 0.31
C ASP A 55 -12.75 -0.40 1.36
N GLU A 56 -12.36 0.80 0.95
CA GLU A 56 -11.88 1.87 1.82
C GLU A 56 -10.68 1.47 2.68
N PRO A 57 -9.56 1.09 2.05
CA PRO A 57 -8.37 0.72 2.82
C PRO A 57 -7.78 1.90 3.58
N SER A 58 -7.07 1.60 4.66
CA SER A 58 -6.37 2.61 5.45
C SER A 58 -5.00 2.94 4.87
N LEU A 59 -4.49 2.08 4.00
CA LEU A 59 -3.20 2.25 3.35
C LEU A 59 -3.20 1.43 2.06
N ILE A 60 -2.54 1.96 1.04
CA ILE A 60 -2.31 1.24 -0.22
C ILE A 60 -0.81 1.05 -0.38
N ILE A 61 -0.37 -0.20 -0.57
CA ILE A 61 1.02 -0.52 -0.90
C ILE A 61 1.01 -0.82 -2.40
N LEU A 62 1.75 -0.05 -3.16
CA LEU A 62 1.65 -0.04 -4.62
C LEU A 62 2.97 -0.35 -5.30
N ASP A 63 2.97 -1.34 -6.18
CA ASP A 63 4.07 -1.59 -7.11
C ASP A 63 3.88 -0.72 -8.35
N LEU A 64 4.96 -0.25 -8.92
CA LEU A 64 4.92 0.59 -10.11
C LEU A 64 4.99 -0.20 -11.41
N GLU A 65 5.57 -1.41 -11.36
CA GLU A 65 5.76 -2.24 -12.56
C GLU A 65 4.73 -3.35 -12.62
N MET A 66 3.67 -3.14 -13.38
CA MET A 66 2.60 -4.13 -13.52
C MET A 66 2.09 -4.14 -14.96
N PRO A 67 1.62 -5.29 -15.46
CA PRO A 67 1.00 -5.33 -16.79
C PRO A 67 -0.36 -4.64 -16.78
N ARG A 68 -0.81 -4.27 -17.97
CA ARG A 68 -2.12 -3.64 -18.22
C ARG A 68 -2.24 -2.23 -17.66
N MET A 69 -2.20 -2.07 -16.37
CA MET A 69 -2.24 -0.75 -15.74
C MET A 69 -1.12 -0.71 -14.70
N ASP A 70 -0.09 0.09 -14.94
CA ASP A 70 1.02 0.22 -14.00
C ASP A 70 0.66 1.13 -12.82
N GLY A 71 1.61 1.28 -11.89
CA GLY A 71 1.35 2.07 -10.68
C GLY A 71 1.12 3.55 -10.95
N PHE A 72 1.78 4.11 -11.96
CA PHE A 72 1.56 5.51 -12.32
C PHE A 72 0.15 5.73 -12.84
N GLU A 73 -0.31 4.85 -13.70
CA GLU A 73 -1.68 4.91 -14.23
C GLU A 73 -2.70 4.68 -13.13
N PHE A 74 -2.43 3.75 -12.22
CA PHE A 74 -3.28 3.53 -11.06
C PHE A 74 -3.44 4.83 -10.26
N LEU A 75 -2.33 5.50 -9.94
CA LEU A 75 -2.37 6.73 -9.17
C LEU A 75 -3.16 7.82 -9.88
N ASP A 76 -2.94 7.99 -11.18
CA ASP A 76 -3.69 8.98 -11.96
C ASP A 76 -5.18 8.75 -11.86
N ASN A 77 -5.61 7.50 -12.01
CA ASN A 77 -7.03 7.15 -11.93
C ASN A 77 -7.58 7.29 -10.52
N TYR A 78 -6.82 6.86 -9.52
CA TYR A 78 -7.25 6.93 -8.12
C TYR A 78 -7.45 8.39 -7.68
N ILE A 79 -6.50 9.25 -8.04
CA ILE A 79 -6.57 10.67 -7.68
C ILE A 79 -7.72 11.35 -8.41
N LYS A 80 -7.98 10.96 -9.65
CA LYS A 80 -9.08 11.50 -10.44
C LYS A 80 -10.44 11.09 -9.88
N ASP A 81 -10.56 9.81 -9.47
CA ASP A 81 -11.85 9.24 -9.12
C ASP A 81 -12.23 9.40 -7.64
N VAL A 82 -11.25 9.59 -6.77
CA VAL A 82 -11.48 9.64 -5.31
C VAL A 82 -11.08 11.01 -4.76
N PRO A 83 -11.98 11.71 -4.08
CA PRO A 83 -11.65 13.02 -3.50
C PRO A 83 -10.52 12.93 -2.49
N GLU A 84 -9.75 14.00 -2.39
CA GLU A 84 -8.57 14.06 -1.52
C GLU A 84 -8.87 13.61 -0.08
N GLY A 85 -9.97 14.06 0.49
CA GLY A 85 -10.33 13.73 1.87
C GLY A 85 -10.70 12.28 2.11
N LYS A 86 -10.89 11.51 1.03
CA LYS A 86 -11.28 10.10 1.11
C LYS A 86 -10.19 9.16 0.61
N ARG A 87 -9.05 9.70 0.19
CA ARG A 87 -7.96 8.87 -0.31
C ARG A 87 -7.15 8.28 0.83
N ALA A 88 -6.82 7.00 0.69
CA ALA A 88 -5.86 6.35 1.57
C ALA A 88 -4.46 6.84 1.21
N PRO A 89 -3.55 6.93 2.17
CA PRO A 89 -2.15 7.17 1.85
C PRO A 89 -1.60 6.01 1.02
N VAL A 90 -0.67 6.33 0.13
CA VAL A 90 -0.06 5.34 -0.77
C VAL A 90 1.42 5.24 -0.46
N LEU A 91 1.88 4.02 -0.17
CA LEU A 91 3.29 3.70 0.00
C LEU A 91 3.73 2.92 -1.24
N VAL A 92 4.66 3.48 -2.00
CA VAL A 92 5.19 2.80 -3.17
C VAL A 92 6.26 1.81 -2.71
N PHE A 93 6.11 0.56 -3.12
CA PHE A 93 7.04 -0.53 -2.82
C PHE A 93 7.35 -1.25 -4.12
N SER A 94 8.45 -0.88 -4.76
CA SER A 94 8.74 -1.31 -6.12
C SER A 94 10.23 -1.56 -6.34
N GLY A 95 10.52 -2.45 -7.28
CA GLY A 95 11.90 -2.70 -7.71
C GLY A 95 12.35 -1.76 -8.82
N LYS A 96 11.46 -0.90 -9.30
CA LYS A 96 11.75 -0.03 -10.42
C LYS A 96 12.74 1.08 -10.06
N ASP A 97 13.74 1.26 -10.91
CA ASP A 97 14.63 2.41 -10.82
C ASP A 97 13.92 3.63 -11.43
N LEU A 98 13.81 4.68 -10.64
CA LEU A 98 13.08 5.86 -11.04
C LEU A 98 14.02 6.97 -11.51
N THR A 99 13.59 7.72 -12.52
CA THR A 99 14.26 8.95 -12.90
C THR A 99 13.96 9.99 -11.81
N GLU A 100 14.79 11.03 -11.77
CA GLU A 100 14.57 12.13 -10.83
C GLU A 100 13.20 12.79 -11.02
N VAL A 101 12.78 12.95 -12.27
CA VAL A 101 11.48 13.53 -12.60
C VAL A 101 10.34 12.63 -12.05
N GLN A 102 10.47 11.31 -12.23
CA GLN A 102 9.47 10.37 -11.71
C GLN A 102 9.39 10.41 -10.19
N GLU A 103 10.54 10.47 -9.52
CA GLU A 103 10.55 10.57 -8.06
C GLU A 103 9.87 11.84 -7.57
N ASP A 104 10.17 12.97 -8.22
CA ASP A 104 9.58 14.26 -7.83
C ASP A 104 8.06 14.25 -8.00
N LEU A 105 7.57 13.66 -9.09
CA LEU A 105 6.13 13.55 -9.33
C LEU A 105 5.45 12.67 -8.28
N LEU A 106 6.09 11.56 -7.92
CA LEU A 106 5.53 10.65 -6.93
C LEU A 106 5.52 11.23 -5.54
N LYS A 107 6.57 11.95 -5.16
CA LYS A 107 6.69 12.51 -3.81
C LYS A 107 5.52 13.43 -3.43
N GLU A 108 4.89 14.04 -4.41
CA GLU A 108 3.73 14.89 -4.17
C GLU A 108 2.45 14.11 -3.96
N ARG A 109 2.44 12.84 -4.35
CA ARG A 109 1.23 12.01 -4.39
C ARG A 109 1.22 10.88 -3.38
N VAL A 110 2.38 10.49 -2.87
CA VAL A 110 2.51 9.31 -2.01
C VAL A 110 3.19 9.68 -0.71
N VAL A 111 3.00 8.83 0.32
CA VAL A 111 3.58 9.09 1.64
C VAL A 111 4.98 8.52 1.78
N GLY A 112 5.39 7.63 0.87
CA GLY A 112 6.73 7.09 0.90
C GLY A 112 7.06 6.34 -0.38
N LEU A 113 8.36 6.31 -0.70
CA LEU A 113 8.91 5.57 -1.81
C LEU A 113 9.91 4.58 -1.24
N VAL A 114 9.65 3.30 -1.40
CA VAL A 114 10.52 2.25 -0.87
C VAL A 114 10.93 1.34 -2.02
N LYS A 115 12.23 1.12 -2.16
CA LYS A 115 12.75 0.20 -3.16
C LYS A 115 12.82 -1.19 -2.54
N LYS A 116 12.27 -2.19 -3.25
CA LYS A 116 12.16 -3.56 -2.74
C LYS A 116 13.48 -4.14 -2.24
N ASP A 117 14.58 -3.80 -2.92
CA ASP A 117 15.88 -4.34 -2.60
C ASP A 117 16.58 -3.65 -1.44
N ASP A 118 16.08 -2.50 -1.01
CA ASP A 118 16.75 -1.63 -0.03
C ASP A 118 16.12 -1.66 1.37
N VAL A 119 15.09 -2.45 1.57
CA VAL A 119 14.39 -2.47 2.85
C VAL A 119 14.20 -3.90 3.36
N SER A 120 14.39 -4.08 4.66
CA SER A 120 14.06 -5.35 5.32
C SER A 120 12.57 -5.40 5.62
N MET A 121 12.04 -6.60 5.79
CA MET A 121 10.63 -6.77 6.15
C MET A 121 10.33 -6.15 7.51
N GLU A 122 11.28 -6.20 8.42
CA GLU A 122 11.12 -5.56 9.74
C GLU A 122 10.99 -4.05 9.61
N ASN A 123 11.84 -3.42 8.81
CA ASN A 123 11.77 -1.97 8.60
C ASN A 123 10.51 -1.57 7.86
N LEU A 124 10.10 -2.38 6.89
CA LEU A 124 8.86 -2.15 6.16
C LEU A 124 7.65 -2.20 7.10
N SER A 125 7.63 -3.18 7.99
CA SER A 125 6.56 -3.32 8.98
C SER A 125 6.47 -2.09 9.88
N LYS A 126 7.60 -1.59 10.36
CA LYS A 126 7.65 -0.38 11.18
C LYS A 126 7.14 0.84 10.43
N MET A 127 7.51 0.95 9.17
CA MET A 127 7.09 2.04 8.31
C MET A 127 5.57 2.03 8.13
N ILE A 128 5.01 0.86 7.86
CA ILE A 128 3.57 0.67 7.70
C ILE A 128 2.84 1.06 8.98
N GLN A 129 3.33 0.59 10.13
CA GLN A 129 2.73 0.93 11.42
C GLN A 129 2.73 2.43 11.66
N GLY A 130 3.83 3.11 11.33
CA GLY A 130 3.93 4.55 11.49
C GLY A 130 2.92 5.30 10.63
N ILE A 131 2.66 4.82 9.42
CA ILE A 131 1.71 5.46 8.52
C ILE A 131 0.26 5.22 8.99
N VAL A 132 -0.06 3.97 9.32
CA VAL A 132 -1.44 3.61 9.66
C VAL A 132 -1.88 4.18 11.00
N THR A 133 -0.98 4.25 11.97
CA THR A 133 -1.35 4.72 13.31
C THR A 133 -1.26 6.23 13.48
N ASN A 134 -0.71 6.93 12.52
CA ASN A 134 -0.70 8.38 12.51
C ASN A 134 -1.90 8.91 11.68
#